data_95fe97a6830d59ea588cbbf84b262a4b
#
_entry.id   95fe97a6830d59ea588cbbf84b262a4b
#
_cell.length_a   1.000
_cell.length_b   1.000
_cell.length_c   1.000
_cell.angle_alpha   90.00
_cell.angle_beta   90.00
_cell.angle_gamma   90.00
#
_symmetry.space_group_name_H-M   'P 1'
#
loop_
_entity.id
_entity.type
_entity.pdbx_description
1 polymer ?
#
loop_
_entity_poly.entity_id
_entity_poly.type
_entity_poly.pdbx_seq_one_letter_code
_entity_poly.pdbx_strand_id
1 'polypeptide(L)'
;SKDGFKVFPYTTEDLVAAERLLRAGCEVLMPWGAPIGSGRGLANRYALRSMRRYFPDVPLVIDAGIGAPSHAAEAMEMGFDAVLLNTAIAIAADPVRMAQAFADAIDAGHLAFQSGLMQERDMAVP
;
A
#
# COMPACT_ATOMS: atom_id res chain seq x y z
N SER A 1 21.68 0.38 8.38
CA SER A 1 22.41 1.61 8.70
C SER A 1 23.52 1.33 9.70
N LYS A 2 24.51 2.20 9.73
CA LYS A 2 25.68 2.05 10.61
C LYS A 2 25.32 2.06 12.10
N ASP A 3 24.20 2.68 12.45
CA ASP A 3 23.77 2.84 13.84
C ASP A 3 22.80 1.74 14.30
N GLY A 4 22.63 0.69 13.51
CA GLY A 4 21.73 -0.42 13.83
C GLY A 4 20.25 -0.14 13.62
N PHE A 5 19.90 1.02 13.08
CA PHE A 5 18.51 1.35 12.74
C PHE A 5 18.17 0.84 11.34
N LYS A 6 16.94 0.33 11.19
CA LYS A 6 16.37 0.05 9.88
C LYS A 6 15.65 1.30 9.37
N VAL A 7 15.99 1.72 8.16
CA VAL A 7 15.37 2.88 7.53
C VAL A 7 14.21 2.43 6.67
N PHE A 8 13.06 3.06 6.87
CA PHE A 8 11.86 2.85 6.05
C PHE A 8 11.68 4.11 5.21
N PRO A 9 12.32 4.18 4.03
CA PRO A 9 12.31 5.42 3.26
C PRO A 9 10.94 5.64 2.61
N TYR A 10 10.45 6.86 2.75
CA TYR A 10 9.30 7.33 2.01
C TYR A 10 9.71 7.60 0.56
N THR A 11 8.97 7.09 -0.39
CA THR A 11 9.27 7.28 -1.80
C THR A 11 7.99 7.42 -2.62
N THR A 12 8.14 7.86 -3.85
CA THR A 12 7.06 7.81 -4.83
C THR A 12 6.98 6.40 -5.43
N GLU A 13 6.07 6.20 -6.38
CA GLU A 13 5.95 4.94 -7.12
C GLU A 13 7.01 4.77 -8.23
N ASP A 14 8.04 5.61 -8.25
CA ASP A 14 9.13 5.57 -9.22
C ASP A 14 10.06 4.38 -8.97
N LEU A 15 10.15 3.48 -9.94
CA LEU A 15 10.99 2.29 -9.85
C LEU A 15 12.48 2.62 -9.77
N VAL A 16 12.93 3.68 -10.45
CA VAL A 16 14.34 4.10 -10.44
C VAL A 16 14.74 4.59 -9.05
N ALA A 17 13.91 5.43 -8.44
CA ALA A 17 14.15 5.89 -7.08
C ALA A 17 14.15 4.73 -6.08
N ALA A 18 13.19 3.81 -6.21
CA ALA A 18 13.10 2.62 -5.38
C ALA A 18 14.35 1.75 -5.48
N GLU A 19 14.82 1.50 -6.69
CA GLU A 19 16.04 0.70 -6.91
C GLU A 19 17.27 1.35 -6.29
N ARG A 20 17.39 2.68 -6.40
CA ARG A 20 18.50 3.42 -5.77
C ARG A 20 18.49 3.30 -4.26
N LEU A 21 17.31 3.37 -3.65
CA LEU A 21 17.18 3.20 -2.20
C LEU A 21 17.59 1.80 -1.75
N LEU A 22 17.19 0.77 -2.48
CA LEU A 22 17.59 -0.61 -2.18
C LEU A 22 19.10 -0.81 -2.33
N ARG A 23 19.71 -0.25 -3.36
CA ARG A 23 21.16 -0.28 -3.55
C ARG A 23 21.92 0.46 -2.44
N ALA A 24 21.29 1.49 -1.87
CA ALA A 24 21.87 2.22 -0.74
C ALA A 24 21.76 1.45 0.59
N GLY A 25 21.09 0.28 0.60
CA GLY A 25 20.99 -0.59 1.77
C GLY A 25 19.64 -0.57 2.48
N CYS A 26 18.64 0.10 1.93
CA CYS A 26 17.28 0.05 2.49
C CYS A 26 16.67 -1.33 2.25
N GLU A 27 16.01 -1.89 3.26
CA GLU A 27 15.40 -3.22 3.20
C GLU A 27 13.89 -3.17 3.00
N VAL A 28 13.26 -2.02 3.28
CA VAL A 28 11.83 -1.79 3.18
C VAL A 28 11.60 -0.51 2.39
N LEU A 29 10.57 -0.47 1.58
CA LEU A 29 10.18 0.73 0.84
C LEU A 29 8.76 1.15 1.22
N MET A 30 8.52 2.45 1.28
CA MET A 30 7.21 3.03 1.57
C MET A 30 6.75 3.93 0.41
N PRO A 31 6.27 3.34 -0.70
CA PRO A 31 5.72 4.14 -1.79
C PRO A 31 4.39 4.78 -1.39
N TRP A 32 4.12 5.95 -1.93
CA TRP A 32 2.86 6.64 -1.66
C TRP A 32 1.73 6.18 -2.58
N GLY A 33 0.49 6.15 -2.05
CA GLY A 33 -0.71 5.93 -2.86
C GLY A 33 -1.13 7.20 -3.58
N ALA A 34 -1.11 8.31 -2.87
CA ALA A 34 -1.43 9.66 -3.36
C ALA A 34 -0.78 10.67 -2.41
N PRO A 35 -0.81 11.98 -2.72
CA PRO A 35 -0.23 12.99 -1.84
C PRO A 35 -0.76 12.92 -0.41
N ILE A 36 0.11 13.18 0.55
CA ILE A 36 -0.20 13.14 1.99
C ILE A 36 -1.43 13.99 2.28
N GLY A 37 -2.39 13.41 3.02
CA GLY A 37 -3.61 14.08 3.44
C GLY A 37 -4.65 14.27 2.33
N SER A 38 -4.40 13.80 1.12
CA SER A 38 -5.33 13.97 0.00
C SER A 38 -6.57 13.07 0.08
N GLY A 39 -6.44 11.90 0.70
CA GLY A 39 -7.51 10.92 0.78
C GLY A 39 -7.96 10.35 -0.57
N ARG A 40 -7.16 10.53 -1.61
CA ARG A 40 -7.50 10.11 -2.99
C ARG A 40 -7.33 8.63 -3.25
N GLY A 41 -6.71 7.90 -2.33
CA GLY A 41 -6.48 6.48 -2.47
C GLY A 41 -5.26 6.17 -3.33
N LEU A 42 -5.35 5.12 -4.14
CA LEU A 42 -4.25 4.66 -4.99
C LEU A 42 -4.35 5.37 -6.35
N ALA A 43 -3.72 6.54 -6.47
CA ALA A 43 -3.86 7.38 -7.65
C ALA A 43 -3.22 6.76 -8.90
N ASN A 44 -2.11 6.04 -8.73
CA ASN A 44 -1.43 5.37 -9.84
C ASN A 44 -1.30 3.87 -9.57
N ARG A 45 -2.41 3.16 -9.76
CA ARG A 45 -2.49 1.71 -9.53
C ARG A 45 -1.52 0.92 -10.39
N TYR A 46 -1.34 1.33 -11.63
CA TYR A 46 -0.44 0.65 -12.56
C TYR A 46 1.01 0.69 -12.04
N ALA A 47 1.48 1.86 -11.64
CA ALA A 47 2.84 2.01 -11.13
C ALA A 47 3.05 1.24 -9.82
N LEU A 48 2.06 1.23 -8.94
CA LEU A 48 2.12 0.47 -7.69
C LEU A 48 2.16 -1.03 -7.94
N ARG A 49 1.33 -1.54 -8.86
CA ARG A 49 1.38 -2.95 -9.26
C ARG A 49 2.72 -3.32 -9.87
N SER A 50 3.28 -2.44 -10.70
CA SER A 50 4.60 -2.64 -11.30
C SER A 50 5.69 -2.71 -10.24
N MET A 51 5.64 -1.83 -9.24
CA MET A 51 6.58 -1.85 -8.12
C MET A 51 6.49 -3.17 -7.35
N ARG A 52 5.28 -3.64 -7.05
CA ARG A 52 5.11 -4.93 -6.36
C ARG A 52 5.69 -6.09 -7.16
N ARG A 53 5.45 -6.11 -8.47
CA ARG A 53 5.97 -7.17 -9.35
C ARG A 53 7.48 -7.10 -9.53
N TYR A 54 8.03 -5.90 -9.61
CA TYR A 54 9.47 -5.69 -9.82
C TYR A 54 10.27 -6.07 -8.57
N PHE A 55 9.74 -5.85 -7.39
CA PHE A 55 10.38 -6.16 -6.10
C PHE A 55 9.55 -7.17 -5.31
N PRO A 56 9.45 -8.45 -5.76
CA PRO A 56 8.54 -9.41 -5.14
C PRO A 56 8.93 -9.78 -3.71
N ASP A 57 10.20 -9.67 -3.36
CA ASP A 57 10.71 -10.10 -2.05
C ASP A 57 10.98 -8.93 -1.09
N VAL A 58 10.71 -7.70 -1.52
CA VAL A 58 10.91 -6.51 -0.69
C VAL A 58 9.63 -6.19 0.06
N PRO A 59 9.67 -6.00 1.39
CA PRO A 59 8.52 -5.48 2.11
C PRO A 59 8.15 -4.08 1.60
N LEU A 60 6.91 -3.91 1.17
CA LEU A 60 6.38 -2.66 0.64
C LEU A 60 5.20 -2.20 1.48
N VAL A 61 5.28 -0.96 1.97
CA VAL A 61 4.25 -0.33 2.80
C VAL A 61 3.70 0.88 2.03
N ILE A 62 2.40 0.88 1.76
CA ILE A 62 1.76 2.07 1.18
C ILE A 62 1.62 3.13 2.26
N ASP A 63 2.21 4.30 2.02
CA ASP A 63 2.14 5.45 2.91
C ASP A 63 1.55 6.65 2.17
N ALA A 64 0.64 7.34 2.81
CA ALA A 64 -0.04 8.53 2.29
C ALA A 64 -1.13 8.26 1.24
N GLY A 65 -2.12 9.10 1.26
CA GLY A 65 -3.23 9.09 0.30
C GLY A 65 -4.39 8.16 0.66
N ILE A 66 -4.23 7.29 1.64
CA ILE A 66 -5.29 6.39 2.07
C ILE A 66 -6.38 7.19 2.79
N GLY A 67 -7.56 7.26 2.20
CA GLY A 67 -8.68 8.04 2.72
C GLY A 67 -9.91 7.23 3.12
N ALA A 68 -9.97 5.96 2.73
CA ALA A 68 -11.11 5.08 3.03
C ALA A 68 -10.63 3.64 3.22
N PRO A 69 -11.39 2.82 3.97
CA PRO A 69 -11.07 1.40 4.13
C PRO A 69 -10.93 0.66 2.80
N SER A 70 -11.72 1.01 1.79
CA SER A 70 -11.61 0.41 0.46
C SER A 70 -10.24 0.63 -0.19
N HIS A 71 -9.60 1.77 0.07
CA HIS A 71 -8.24 2.04 -0.43
C HIS A 71 -7.22 1.09 0.20
N ALA A 72 -7.35 0.85 1.50
CA ALA A 72 -6.48 -0.08 2.22
C ALA A 72 -6.69 -1.52 1.75
N ALA A 73 -7.93 -1.94 1.58
CA ALA A 73 -8.25 -3.27 1.06
C ALA A 73 -7.63 -3.47 -0.33
N GLU A 74 -7.73 -2.49 -1.21
CA GLU A 74 -7.16 -2.55 -2.56
C GLU A 74 -5.63 -2.69 -2.52
N ALA A 75 -4.95 -1.94 -1.66
CA ALA A 75 -3.51 -2.06 -1.49
C ALA A 75 -3.11 -3.49 -1.07
N MET A 76 -3.81 -4.05 -0.11
CA MET A 76 -3.55 -5.42 0.34
C MET A 76 -3.86 -6.46 -0.74
N GLU A 77 -4.91 -6.25 -1.54
CA GLU A 77 -5.25 -7.11 -2.67
C GLU A 77 -4.14 -7.11 -3.74
N MET A 78 -3.41 -6.02 -3.88
CA MET A 78 -2.25 -5.94 -4.77
C MET A 78 -1.04 -6.71 -4.25
N GLY A 79 -1.06 -7.16 -3.01
CA GLY A 79 0.05 -7.87 -2.38
C GLY A 79 1.02 -7.00 -1.61
N PHE A 80 0.65 -5.76 -1.30
CA PHE A 80 1.46 -4.93 -0.39
C PHE A 80 1.42 -5.51 1.01
N ASP A 81 2.49 -5.30 1.76
CA ASP A 81 2.67 -5.94 3.07
C ASP A 81 1.95 -5.19 4.19
N ALA A 82 1.77 -3.89 4.02
CA ALA A 82 1.09 -3.06 5.01
C ALA A 82 0.65 -1.73 4.40
N VAL A 83 -0.20 -1.01 5.13
CA VAL A 83 -0.57 0.36 4.85
C VAL A 83 -0.33 1.22 6.09
N LEU A 84 0.10 2.45 5.88
CA LEU A 84 0.27 3.44 6.93
C LEU A 84 -0.69 4.59 6.65
N LEU A 85 -1.49 4.94 7.63
CA LEU A 85 -2.49 5.99 7.50
C LEU A 85 -2.70 6.71 8.83
N ASN A 86 -3.17 7.94 8.76
CA ASN A 86 -3.46 8.72 9.95
C ASN A 86 -4.69 9.61 9.78
N THR A 87 -4.66 10.52 8.81
CA THR A 87 -5.68 11.56 8.63
C THR A 87 -7.09 10.98 8.51
N ALA A 88 -7.26 9.90 7.76
CA ALA A 88 -8.58 9.29 7.56
C ALA A 88 -9.25 8.84 8.86
N ILE A 89 -8.47 8.43 9.84
CA ILE A 89 -8.99 8.07 11.17
C ILE A 89 -9.15 9.31 12.01
N ALA A 90 -8.15 10.20 12.03
CA ALA A 90 -8.13 11.37 12.90
C ALA A 90 -9.30 12.32 12.65
N ILE A 91 -9.74 12.50 11.40
CA ILE A 91 -10.84 13.41 11.05
C ILE A 91 -12.20 12.71 10.94
N ALA A 92 -12.27 11.41 11.16
CA ALA A 92 -13.54 10.68 11.12
C ALA A 92 -14.48 11.16 12.24
N ALA A 93 -15.79 11.12 11.96
CA ALA A 93 -16.79 11.46 12.99
C ALA A 93 -16.72 10.48 14.17
N ASP A 94 -16.38 9.22 13.90
CA ASP A 94 -16.16 8.20 14.93
C ASP A 94 -14.81 7.52 14.65
N PRO A 95 -13.69 8.05 15.20
CA PRO A 95 -12.36 7.52 14.91
C PRO A 95 -12.18 6.05 15.30
N VAL A 96 -12.76 5.62 16.41
CA VAL A 96 -12.62 4.24 16.90
C VAL A 96 -13.26 3.26 15.92
N ARG A 97 -14.47 3.54 15.46
CA ARG A 97 -15.14 2.72 14.45
C ARG A 97 -14.44 2.76 13.11
N MET A 98 -13.90 3.91 12.73
CA MET A 98 -13.13 4.03 11.50
C MET A 98 -11.85 3.18 11.56
N ALA A 99 -11.15 3.19 12.69
CA ALA A 99 -9.98 2.34 12.89
C ALA A 99 -10.35 0.86 12.76
N GLN A 100 -11.48 0.43 13.32
CA GLN A 100 -11.94 -0.94 13.18
C GLN A 100 -12.27 -1.28 11.72
N ALA A 101 -12.92 -0.37 11.00
CA ALA A 101 -13.23 -0.56 9.58
C ALA A 101 -11.96 -0.73 8.75
N PHE A 102 -10.91 0.05 9.01
CA PHE A 102 -9.63 -0.11 8.36
C PHE A 102 -8.98 -1.46 8.68
N ALA A 103 -9.00 -1.87 9.94
CA ALA A 103 -8.45 -3.17 10.34
C ALA A 103 -9.14 -4.32 9.61
N ASP A 104 -10.47 -4.29 9.54
CA ASP A 104 -11.26 -5.32 8.85
C ASP A 104 -10.97 -5.32 7.34
N ALA A 105 -10.83 -4.15 6.74
CA ALA A 105 -10.53 -4.02 5.31
C ALA A 105 -9.13 -4.55 4.97
N ILE A 106 -8.14 -4.25 5.81
CA ILE A 106 -6.78 -4.75 5.64
C ILE A 106 -6.76 -6.27 5.71
N ASP A 107 -7.42 -6.85 6.70
CA ASP A 107 -7.51 -8.30 6.84
C ASP A 107 -8.21 -8.94 5.64
N ALA A 108 -9.32 -8.37 5.19
CA ALA A 108 -10.05 -8.87 4.04
C ALA A 108 -9.21 -8.82 2.76
N GLY A 109 -8.51 -7.70 2.52
CA GLY A 109 -7.64 -7.55 1.35
C GLY A 109 -6.49 -8.54 1.34
N HIS A 110 -5.87 -8.75 2.51
CA HIS A 110 -4.79 -9.72 2.67
C HIS A 110 -5.27 -11.16 2.41
N LEU A 111 -6.40 -11.54 2.97
CA LEU A 111 -7.00 -12.85 2.72
C LEU A 111 -7.34 -13.06 1.24
N ALA A 112 -7.87 -12.03 0.58
CA ALA A 112 -8.18 -12.10 -0.85
C ALA A 112 -6.91 -12.32 -1.69
N PHE A 113 -5.84 -11.60 -1.38
CA PHE A 113 -4.56 -11.78 -2.05
C PHE A 113 -4.03 -13.21 -1.87
N GLN A 114 -4.06 -13.73 -0.65
CA GLN A 114 -3.61 -15.10 -0.36
C GLN A 114 -4.47 -16.16 -1.05
N SER A 115 -5.75 -15.86 -1.27
CA SER A 115 -6.70 -16.80 -1.90
C SER A 115 -6.61 -16.82 -3.43
N GLY A 116 -5.90 -15.84 -4.02
CA GLY A 116 -5.80 -15.67 -5.47
C GLY A 116 -7.03 -14.98 -6.06
N LEU A 117 -6.88 -13.73 -6.43
CA LEU A 117 -7.94 -12.94 -7.04
C LEU A 117 -8.16 -13.36 -8.50
N MET A 118 -9.41 -13.37 -8.93
CA MET A 118 -9.71 -13.58 -10.34
C MET A 118 -9.20 -12.41 -11.18
N GLN A 119 -8.86 -12.70 -12.42
CA GLN A 119 -8.49 -11.65 -13.37
C GLN A 119 -9.72 -10.89 -13.83
N GLU A 120 -9.55 -9.58 -14.05
CA GLU A 120 -10.59 -8.76 -14.65
C GLU A 120 -10.85 -9.21 -16.08
N ARG A 121 -12.13 -9.18 -16.48
CA ARG A 121 -12.59 -9.55 -17.82
C ARG A 121 -13.59 -8.53 -18.31
N ASP A 122 -13.59 -8.26 -19.61
CA ASP A 122 -14.59 -7.40 -20.23
C ASP A 122 -15.93 -8.12 -20.45
N MET A 123 -15.89 -9.46 -20.53
CA MET A 123 -17.07 -10.29 -20.80
C MET A 123 -17.07 -11.51 -19.89
N ALA A 124 -18.27 -11.99 -19.56
CA ALA A 124 -18.45 -13.25 -18.86
C ALA A 124 -17.94 -14.41 -19.73
N VAL A 125 -17.23 -15.34 -19.10
CA VAL A 125 -16.75 -16.56 -19.74
C VAL A 125 -17.47 -17.75 -19.08
N PRO A 126 -18.12 -18.64 -19.87
CA PRO A 126 -18.80 -19.82 -19.32
C PRO A 126 -17.87 -20.74 -18.55
#